data_fc8af78562969b93925d76a850216068
#
_entry.id   fc8af78562969b93925d76a850216068
#
_cell.length_a   1.000
_cell.length_b   1.000
_cell.length_c   1.000
_cell.angle_alpha   90.00
_cell.angle_beta   90.00
_cell.angle_gamma   90.00
#
_symmetry.space_group_name_H-M   'P 1'
#
loop_
_entity.id
_entity.type
_entity.pdbx_description
1 polymer ?
#
loop_
_entity_poly.entity_id
_entity_poly.type
_entity_poly.pdbx_seq_one_letter_code
_entity_poly.pdbx_strand_id
1 'polypeptide(L)'
;NQFNSIREQELQQRYGVVTVVGDLSLGFSLRKLNLPQARRVLLLGDDDYQAFEAATRVLENAPNLKFKVIVHCQNLRFMRSLLRTSLGRHCVIFNTYNLAALGFVRTELVEHFRRTDDQDNVVIAGFGRFGQSVLEQLEKTAGRELSHVALIDQDAERRIQVVEEQNKLGKDYHRSIFRGDISHPQVWRDVSKTIDLGLDNTVVILGTGNERDNLRTGLWIKQQYPKALVYTRSNNV
;
A
#
# COMPACT_ATOMS: atom_id res chain seq x y z
N ASN A 1 19.14 16.64 -4.12
CA ASN A 1 19.29 16.20 -2.74
C ASN A 1 20.59 16.78 -2.20
N GLN A 2 20.48 17.83 -1.35
CA GLN A 2 21.65 18.33 -0.62
C GLN A 2 22.04 17.24 0.40
N PHE A 3 23.21 16.71 0.20
CA PHE A 3 23.82 15.74 1.08
C PHE A 3 24.12 16.43 2.42
N ASN A 4 23.56 15.95 3.51
CA ASN A 4 23.78 16.53 4.83
C ASN A 4 25.00 15.85 5.47
N SER A 5 26.17 16.51 5.41
CA SER A 5 27.43 16.01 5.95
C SER A 5 27.40 15.66 7.45
N ILE A 6 26.54 16.33 8.22
CA ILE A 6 26.36 16.04 9.66
C ILE A 6 25.69 14.66 9.84
N ARG A 7 24.67 14.38 9.03
CA ARG A 7 23.96 13.11 9.08
C ARG A 7 24.82 11.94 8.57
N GLU A 8 25.71 12.21 7.64
CA GLU A 8 26.71 11.26 7.15
C GLU A 8 27.67 10.82 8.25
N GLN A 9 28.25 11.79 8.96
CA GLN A 9 29.14 11.51 10.10
C GLN A 9 28.44 10.75 11.21
N GLU A 10 27.20 11.09 11.53
CA GLU A 10 26.37 10.40 12.52
C GLU A 10 26.11 8.94 12.12
N LEU A 11 25.74 8.69 10.86
CA LEU A 11 25.52 7.35 10.33
C LEU A 11 26.81 6.51 10.34
N GLN A 12 27.93 7.10 9.98
CA GLN A 12 29.22 6.43 9.99
C GLN A 12 29.65 6.07 11.43
N GLN A 13 29.52 7.00 12.37
CA GLN A 13 29.92 6.78 13.76
C GLN A 13 29.02 5.77 14.47
N ARG A 14 27.71 5.86 14.26
CA ARG A 14 26.72 5.05 14.98
C ARG A 14 26.54 3.65 14.41
N TYR A 15 26.63 3.52 13.09
CA TYR A 15 26.28 2.28 12.38
C TYR A 15 27.40 1.75 11.47
N GLY A 16 28.56 2.40 11.39
CA GLY A 16 29.65 2.02 10.49
C GLY A 16 29.29 2.13 9.00
N VAL A 17 28.34 2.99 8.64
CA VAL A 17 27.87 3.16 7.26
C VAL A 17 28.88 3.96 6.47
N VAL A 18 29.27 3.45 5.29
CA VAL A 18 30.05 4.19 4.32
C VAL A 18 29.10 4.79 3.28
N THR A 19 29.15 6.11 3.13
CA THR A 19 28.35 6.84 2.15
C THR A 19 29.16 7.11 0.87
N VAL A 20 28.52 6.86 -0.27
CA VAL A 20 29.09 7.14 -1.59
C VAL A 20 28.09 7.95 -2.39
N VAL A 21 28.47 9.14 -2.82
CA VAL A 21 27.65 9.99 -3.70
C VAL A 21 27.93 9.60 -5.14
N GLY A 22 26.87 9.30 -5.90
CA GLY A 22 26.98 8.97 -7.31
C GLY A 22 25.63 8.60 -7.92
N ASP A 23 25.60 8.58 -9.25
CA ASP A 23 24.47 8.11 -10.03
C ASP A 23 24.58 6.59 -10.20
N LEU A 24 23.58 5.86 -9.72
CA LEU A 24 23.54 4.39 -9.78
C LEU A 24 23.24 3.85 -11.19
N SER A 25 22.79 4.67 -12.13
CA SER A 25 22.68 4.31 -13.54
C SER A 25 24.02 4.24 -14.23
N LEU A 26 25.05 4.86 -13.64
CA LEU A 26 26.42 4.87 -14.18
C LEU A 26 27.25 3.71 -13.61
N GLY A 27 27.74 2.84 -14.48
CA GLY A 27 28.59 1.70 -14.10
C GLY A 27 29.85 2.04 -13.29
N PHE A 28 30.33 3.28 -13.39
CA PHE A 28 31.43 3.79 -12.56
C PHE A 28 31.05 3.89 -11.07
N SER A 29 29.85 4.37 -10.77
CA SER A 29 29.36 4.46 -9.37
C SER A 29 29.20 3.07 -8.76
N LEU A 30 28.71 2.11 -9.52
CA LEU A 30 28.51 0.73 -9.07
C LEU A 30 29.82 0.01 -8.76
N ARG A 31 30.89 0.28 -9.52
CA ARG A 31 32.20 -0.34 -9.26
C ARG A 31 32.79 0.03 -7.90
N LYS A 32 32.40 1.18 -7.33
CA LYS A 32 32.83 1.60 -5.99
C LYS A 32 32.15 0.85 -4.85
N LEU A 33 31.05 0.12 -5.13
CA LEU A 33 30.18 -0.47 -4.11
C LEU A 33 30.51 -1.92 -3.76
N ASN A 34 31.56 -2.51 -4.33
CA ASN A 34 31.94 -3.92 -4.09
C ASN A 34 30.75 -4.90 -4.13
N LEU A 35 29.88 -4.75 -5.14
CA LEU A 35 28.62 -5.49 -5.29
C LEU A 35 28.76 -7.03 -5.18
N PRO A 36 29.82 -7.68 -5.72
CA PRO A 36 29.96 -9.14 -5.62
C PRO A 36 30.00 -9.66 -4.18
N GLN A 37 30.42 -8.84 -3.24
CA GLN A 37 30.49 -9.15 -1.80
C GLN A 37 29.21 -8.75 -1.04
N ALA A 38 28.27 -8.04 -1.67
CA ALA A 38 27.07 -7.58 -1.02
C ALA A 38 26.15 -8.75 -0.66
N ARG A 39 25.59 -8.72 0.54
CA ARG A 39 24.58 -9.70 0.98
C ARG A 39 23.21 -9.37 0.39
N ARG A 40 22.87 -8.10 0.27
CA ARG A 40 21.62 -7.56 -0.31
C ARG A 40 21.88 -6.17 -0.88
N VAL A 41 21.08 -5.78 -1.84
CA VAL A 41 21.03 -4.42 -2.39
C VAL A 41 19.60 -3.91 -2.26
N LEU A 42 19.44 -2.75 -1.64
CA LEU A 42 18.14 -2.06 -1.51
C LEU A 42 18.16 -0.80 -2.37
N LEU A 43 17.23 -0.72 -3.31
CA LEU A 43 17.01 0.42 -4.19
C LEU A 43 15.72 1.11 -3.74
N LEU A 44 15.87 2.22 -3.00
CA LEU A 44 14.78 2.91 -2.30
C LEU A 44 14.49 4.31 -2.88
N GLY A 45 14.79 4.52 -4.15
CA GLY A 45 14.55 5.79 -4.83
C GLY A 45 13.06 6.10 -5.04
N ASP A 46 12.79 7.35 -5.35
CA ASP A 46 11.42 7.85 -5.64
C ASP A 46 11.08 7.77 -7.13
N ASP A 47 12.07 7.52 -7.99
CA ASP A 47 11.89 7.31 -9.42
C ASP A 47 11.94 5.83 -9.75
N ASP A 48 10.79 5.29 -10.12
CA ASP A 48 10.64 3.86 -10.44
C ASP A 48 11.52 3.43 -11.62
N TYR A 49 11.67 4.26 -12.65
CA TYR A 49 12.49 3.92 -13.82
C TYR A 49 13.98 3.88 -13.49
N GLN A 50 14.48 4.87 -12.76
CA GLN A 50 15.87 4.90 -12.30
C GLN A 50 16.17 3.71 -11.37
N ALA A 51 15.24 3.37 -10.46
CA ALA A 51 15.41 2.23 -9.58
C ALA A 51 15.53 0.91 -10.36
N PHE A 52 14.76 0.74 -11.44
CA PHE A 52 14.84 -0.45 -12.29
C PHE A 52 16.06 -0.48 -13.20
N GLU A 53 16.46 0.65 -13.74
CA GLU A 53 17.73 0.75 -14.47
C GLU A 53 18.90 0.38 -13.55
N ALA A 54 18.93 0.92 -12.34
CA ALA A 54 19.93 0.56 -11.34
C ALA A 54 19.89 -0.94 -11.00
N ALA A 55 18.71 -1.55 -10.85
CA ALA A 55 18.57 -2.99 -10.61
C ALA A 55 19.15 -3.82 -11.75
N THR A 56 18.87 -3.43 -12.99
CA THR A 56 19.43 -4.10 -14.19
C THR A 56 20.96 -4.04 -14.17
N ARG A 57 21.52 -2.86 -13.95
CA ARG A 57 22.97 -2.67 -13.87
C ARG A 57 23.62 -3.44 -12.72
N VAL A 58 22.96 -3.49 -11.55
CA VAL A 58 23.43 -4.29 -10.42
C VAL A 58 23.52 -5.76 -10.79
N LEU A 59 22.47 -6.34 -11.42
CA LEU A 59 22.45 -7.74 -11.81
C LEU A 59 23.41 -8.08 -12.95
N GLU A 60 23.66 -7.16 -13.87
CA GLU A 60 24.69 -7.30 -14.92
C GLU A 60 26.10 -7.36 -14.32
N ASN A 61 26.39 -6.52 -13.32
CA ASN A 61 27.71 -6.46 -12.69
C ASN A 61 27.91 -7.52 -11.57
N ALA A 62 26.82 -8.03 -10.98
CA ALA A 62 26.86 -9.02 -9.90
C ALA A 62 25.70 -10.02 -10.02
N PRO A 63 25.76 -11.00 -10.94
CA PRO A 63 24.68 -11.99 -11.15
C PRO A 63 24.38 -12.87 -9.92
N ASN A 64 25.31 -12.98 -8.99
CA ASN A 64 25.15 -13.66 -7.70
C ASN A 64 24.15 -12.97 -6.76
N LEU A 65 23.71 -11.75 -7.10
CA LEU A 65 22.69 -10.99 -6.36
C LEU A 65 21.25 -11.26 -6.83
N LYS A 66 21.00 -12.20 -7.74
CA LYS A 66 19.65 -12.65 -8.07
C LYS A 66 18.88 -12.98 -6.79
N PHE A 67 17.63 -12.48 -6.67
CA PHE A 67 16.75 -12.58 -5.51
C PHE A 67 17.23 -11.85 -4.25
N LYS A 68 18.34 -11.12 -4.32
CA LYS A 68 18.90 -10.31 -3.23
C LYS A 68 18.82 -8.81 -3.50
N VAL A 69 18.40 -8.42 -4.70
CA VAL A 69 18.12 -7.02 -5.06
C VAL A 69 16.66 -6.74 -4.71
N ILE A 70 16.45 -5.77 -3.83
CA ILE A 70 15.14 -5.34 -3.33
C ILE A 70 14.86 -3.95 -3.88
N VAL A 71 13.79 -3.79 -4.64
CA VAL A 71 13.46 -2.55 -5.35
C VAL A 71 12.13 -1.99 -4.85
N HIS A 72 12.15 -0.75 -4.38
CA HIS A 72 10.94 0.00 -4.10
C HIS A 72 10.31 0.48 -5.41
N CYS A 73 9.01 0.30 -5.55
CA CYS A 73 8.24 0.79 -6.67
C CYS A 73 7.00 1.54 -6.15
N GLN A 74 6.90 2.83 -6.47
CA GLN A 74 5.77 3.65 -6.02
C GLN A 74 4.49 3.38 -6.80
N ASN A 75 4.63 3.10 -8.10
CA ASN A 75 3.50 2.89 -9.00
C ASN A 75 3.08 1.42 -9.01
N LEU A 76 1.94 1.11 -8.40
CA LEU A 76 1.38 -0.26 -8.33
C LEU A 76 1.16 -0.88 -9.72
N ARG A 77 0.71 -0.10 -10.70
CA ARG A 77 0.48 -0.58 -12.06
C ARG A 77 1.79 -0.97 -12.74
N PHE A 78 2.81 -0.12 -12.60
CA PHE A 78 4.14 -0.39 -13.11
C PHE A 78 4.77 -1.61 -12.43
N MET A 79 4.67 -1.72 -11.11
CA MET A 79 5.12 -2.87 -10.34
C MET A 79 4.52 -4.19 -10.88
N ARG A 80 3.20 -4.23 -11.12
CA ARG A 80 2.53 -5.43 -11.66
C ARG A 80 3.03 -5.81 -13.04
N SER A 81 3.29 -4.83 -13.90
CA SER A 81 3.86 -5.05 -15.23
C SER A 81 5.28 -5.63 -15.14
N LEU A 82 6.09 -5.09 -14.23
CA LEU A 82 7.47 -5.50 -14.03
C LEU A 82 7.61 -6.91 -13.45
N LEU A 83 6.73 -7.31 -12.54
CA LEU A 83 6.72 -8.67 -11.98
C LEU A 83 6.59 -9.77 -13.06
N ARG A 84 6.08 -9.42 -14.24
CA ARG A 84 5.97 -10.33 -15.40
C ARG A 84 7.23 -10.38 -16.24
N THR A 85 8.20 -9.49 -16.04
CA THR A 85 9.45 -9.43 -16.80
C THR A 85 10.52 -10.38 -16.24
N SER A 86 11.60 -10.60 -17.00
CA SER A 86 12.76 -11.36 -16.52
C SER A 86 13.43 -10.67 -15.32
N LEU A 87 13.51 -9.35 -15.32
CA LEU A 87 14.06 -8.55 -14.22
C LEU A 87 13.21 -8.73 -12.94
N GLY A 88 11.89 -8.64 -13.06
CA GLY A 88 10.97 -8.84 -11.94
C GLY A 88 11.07 -10.22 -11.32
N ARG A 89 11.45 -11.25 -12.10
CA ARG A 89 11.70 -12.60 -11.59
C ARG A 89 13.02 -12.74 -10.84
N HIS A 90 13.95 -11.82 -10.97
CA HIS A 90 15.26 -11.85 -10.32
C HIS A 90 15.42 -10.83 -9.18
N CYS A 91 14.43 -9.95 -9.00
CA CYS A 91 14.39 -8.95 -7.92
C CYS A 91 13.20 -9.20 -7.00
N VAL A 92 13.32 -8.72 -5.77
CA VAL A 92 12.18 -8.58 -4.86
C VAL A 92 11.65 -7.17 -5.02
N ILE A 93 10.47 -7.03 -5.64
CA ILE A 93 9.85 -5.72 -5.85
C ILE A 93 8.77 -5.51 -4.80
N PHE A 94 8.78 -4.36 -4.14
CA PHE A 94 7.77 -4.02 -3.16
C PHE A 94 7.21 -2.61 -3.35
N ASN A 95 6.00 -2.41 -2.85
CA ASN A 95 5.35 -1.12 -2.75
C ASN A 95 4.93 -0.89 -1.31
N THR A 96 5.17 0.30 -0.77
CA THR A 96 4.87 0.63 0.63
C THR A 96 3.39 0.54 0.96
N TYR A 97 2.50 0.97 0.06
CA TYR A 97 1.05 0.86 0.26
C TYR A 97 0.59 -0.60 0.31
N ASN A 98 1.16 -1.45 -0.55
CA ASN A 98 0.84 -2.87 -0.57
C ASN A 98 1.33 -3.59 0.70
N LEU A 99 2.54 -3.27 1.17
CA LEU A 99 3.06 -3.81 2.44
C LEU A 99 2.23 -3.35 3.65
N ALA A 100 1.89 -2.06 3.70
CA ALA A 100 1.05 -1.52 4.76
C ALA A 100 -0.34 -2.17 4.76
N ALA A 101 -0.97 -2.32 3.59
CA ALA A 101 -2.26 -2.99 3.46
C ALA A 101 -2.17 -4.47 3.85
N LEU A 102 -1.12 -5.18 3.45
CA LEU A 102 -0.91 -6.59 3.82
C LEU A 102 -0.78 -6.77 5.33
N GLY A 103 0.04 -5.93 5.97
CA GLY A 103 0.18 -5.92 7.43
C GLY A 103 -1.17 -5.65 8.09
N PHE A 104 -1.81 -4.54 7.74
CA PHE A 104 -3.09 -4.12 8.29
C PHE A 104 -4.19 -5.19 8.16
N VAL A 105 -4.38 -5.74 6.96
CA VAL A 105 -5.41 -6.77 6.74
C VAL A 105 -5.14 -8.01 7.58
N ARG A 106 -3.88 -8.47 7.66
CA ARG A 106 -3.53 -9.69 8.39
C ARG A 106 -3.60 -9.55 9.90
N THR A 107 -3.13 -8.42 10.44
CA THR A 107 -3.04 -8.23 11.90
C THR A 107 -4.32 -7.72 12.51
N GLU A 108 -5.06 -6.87 11.79
CA GLU A 108 -6.24 -6.21 12.34
C GLU A 108 -7.54 -6.84 11.82
N LEU A 109 -7.69 -6.97 10.50
CA LEU A 109 -8.99 -7.32 9.93
C LEU A 109 -9.28 -8.82 9.99
N VAL A 110 -8.32 -9.66 9.63
CA VAL A 110 -8.52 -11.13 9.68
C VAL A 110 -8.83 -11.60 11.11
N GLU A 111 -8.19 -10.99 12.10
CA GLU A 111 -8.48 -11.33 13.49
C GLU A 111 -9.88 -10.85 13.92
N HIS A 112 -10.32 -9.68 13.45
CA HIS A 112 -11.67 -9.20 13.67
C HIS A 112 -12.71 -10.13 13.04
N PHE A 113 -12.57 -10.45 11.76
CA PHE A 113 -13.50 -11.34 11.03
C PHE A 113 -13.63 -12.74 11.63
N ARG A 114 -12.61 -13.24 12.30
CA ARG A 114 -12.69 -14.53 13.02
C ARG A 114 -13.51 -14.48 14.32
N ARG A 115 -13.78 -13.27 14.82
CA ARG A 115 -14.54 -13.06 16.06
C ARG A 115 -16.01 -12.75 15.81
N THR A 116 -16.37 -12.43 14.58
CA THR A 116 -17.74 -12.21 14.15
C THR A 116 -18.35 -13.54 13.70
N ASP A 117 -19.60 -13.77 14.04
CA ASP A 117 -20.33 -14.99 13.66
C ASP A 117 -20.88 -14.91 12.23
N ASP A 118 -21.14 -13.67 11.76
CA ASP A 118 -21.66 -13.38 10.42
C ASP A 118 -20.55 -12.85 9.51
N GLN A 119 -20.80 -12.87 8.19
CA GLN A 119 -19.91 -12.20 7.24
C GLN A 119 -19.87 -10.69 7.49
N ASP A 120 -18.70 -10.11 7.26
CA ASP A 120 -18.40 -8.73 7.60
C ASP A 120 -18.68 -7.75 6.46
N ASN A 121 -19.09 -6.54 6.86
CA ASN A 121 -19.23 -5.40 5.96
C ASN A 121 -17.99 -4.50 6.07
N VAL A 122 -17.43 -4.10 4.94
CA VAL A 122 -16.26 -3.24 4.92
C VAL A 122 -16.51 -1.98 4.10
N VAL A 123 -16.28 -0.82 4.70
CA VAL A 123 -16.34 0.47 4.01
C VAL A 123 -14.90 0.98 3.82
N ILE A 124 -14.46 1.11 2.58
CA ILE A 124 -13.16 1.69 2.24
C ILE A 124 -13.39 3.13 1.74
N ALA A 125 -13.10 4.08 2.60
CA ALA A 125 -13.26 5.50 2.33
C ALA A 125 -11.90 6.15 1.97
N GLY A 126 -11.77 6.56 0.71
CA GLY A 126 -10.51 6.92 0.07
C GLY A 126 -9.94 5.76 -0.74
N PHE A 127 -10.43 5.58 -1.97
CA PHE A 127 -10.01 4.50 -2.87
C PHE A 127 -8.79 4.89 -3.72
N GLY A 128 -7.80 5.53 -3.06
CA GLY A 128 -6.47 5.81 -3.60
C GLY A 128 -5.57 4.56 -3.56
N ARG A 129 -4.24 4.77 -3.65
CA ARG A 129 -3.25 3.66 -3.65
C ARG A 129 -3.39 2.73 -2.44
N PHE A 130 -3.61 3.29 -1.24
CA PHE A 130 -3.79 2.48 -0.03
C PHE A 130 -5.11 1.71 -0.07
N GLY A 131 -6.26 2.37 -0.32
CA GLY A 131 -7.57 1.73 -0.38
C GLY A 131 -7.65 0.61 -1.44
N GLN A 132 -7.04 0.81 -2.62
CA GLN A 132 -6.92 -0.23 -3.64
C GLN A 132 -6.10 -1.42 -3.15
N SER A 133 -4.98 -1.16 -2.47
CA SER A 133 -4.16 -2.23 -1.89
C SER A 133 -4.88 -2.98 -0.77
N VAL A 134 -5.69 -2.28 0.05
CA VAL A 134 -6.51 -2.90 1.09
C VAL A 134 -7.53 -3.83 0.47
N LEU A 135 -8.30 -3.39 -0.54
CA LEU A 135 -9.27 -4.24 -1.24
C LEU A 135 -8.59 -5.49 -1.82
N GLU A 136 -7.46 -5.32 -2.50
CA GLU A 136 -6.70 -6.43 -3.09
C GLU A 136 -6.22 -7.45 -2.03
N GLN A 137 -5.78 -6.98 -0.87
CA GLN A 137 -5.35 -7.86 0.22
C GLN A 137 -6.53 -8.53 0.92
N LEU A 138 -7.65 -7.84 1.11
CA LEU A 138 -8.90 -8.40 1.62
C LEU A 138 -9.37 -9.57 0.76
N GLU A 139 -9.44 -9.39 -0.55
CA GLU A 139 -9.86 -10.44 -1.46
C GLU A 139 -8.96 -11.68 -1.42
N LYS A 140 -7.65 -11.47 -1.34
CA LYS A 140 -6.68 -12.57 -1.27
C LYS A 140 -6.71 -13.34 0.04
N THR A 141 -7.07 -12.66 1.14
CA THR A 141 -6.87 -13.19 2.49
C THR A 141 -8.18 -13.57 3.17
N ALA A 142 -9.25 -12.80 2.90
CA ALA A 142 -10.52 -12.87 3.62
C ALA A 142 -11.75 -12.68 2.71
N GLY A 143 -11.66 -12.99 1.43
CA GLY A 143 -12.76 -12.75 0.48
C GLY A 143 -14.07 -13.49 0.84
N ARG A 144 -13.97 -14.63 1.49
CA ARG A 144 -15.14 -15.42 1.91
C ARG A 144 -15.80 -14.91 3.17
N GLU A 145 -15.09 -14.12 3.95
CA GLU A 145 -15.57 -13.49 5.19
C GLU A 145 -16.37 -12.21 4.91
N LEU A 146 -16.34 -11.72 3.66
CA LEU A 146 -16.96 -10.47 3.27
C LEU A 146 -18.40 -10.70 2.79
N SER A 147 -19.34 -9.93 3.34
CA SER A 147 -20.72 -9.81 2.85
C SER A 147 -20.83 -8.67 1.85
N HIS A 148 -20.37 -7.48 2.23
CA HIS A 148 -20.49 -6.27 1.43
C HIS A 148 -19.26 -5.39 1.56
N VAL A 149 -18.77 -4.86 0.43
CA VAL A 149 -17.73 -3.85 0.40
C VAL A 149 -18.24 -2.57 -0.24
N ALA A 150 -18.26 -1.47 0.51
CA ALA A 150 -18.57 -0.13 0.01
C ALA A 150 -17.29 0.64 -0.26
N LEU A 151 -17.16 1.25 -1.43
CA LEU A 151 -16.04 2.06 -1.84
C LEU A 151 -16.48 3.52 -1.94
N ILE A 152 -15.81 4.42 -1.21
CA ILE A 152 -16.07 5.86 -1.25
C ILE A 152 -14.85 6.57 -1.79
N ASP A 153 -14.99 7.32 -2.88
CA ASP A 153 -13.95 8.21 -3.41
C ASP A 153 -14.60 9.27 -4.31
N GLN A 154 -13.93 10.40 -4.51
CA GLN A 154 -14.39 11.44 -5.44
C GLN A 154 -14.37 10.96 -6.90
N ASP A 155 -13.53 9.96 -7.21
CA ASP A 155 -13.34 9.36 -8.54
C ASP A 155 -13.51 7.83 -8.49
N ALA A 156 -14.47 7.36 -7.69
CA ALA A 156 -14.61 5.95 -7.31
C ALA A 156 -14.83 5.04 -8.52
N GLU A 157 -15.74 5.39 -9.43
CA GLU A 157 -16.06 4.57 -10.62
C GLU A 157 -14.85 4.35 -11.52
N ARG A 158 -14.11 5.42 -11.81
CA ARG A 158 -12.90 5.32 -12.63
C ARG A 158 -11.82 4.49 -11.95
N ARG A 159 -11.64 4.66 -10.64
CA ARG A 159 -10.61 3.93 -9.88
C ARG A 159 -10.91 2.44 -9.79
N ILE A 160 -12.17 2.06 -9.59
CA ILE A 160 -12.54 0.63 -9.55
C ILE A 160 -12.42 -0.01 -10.92
N GLN A 161 -12.82 0.68 -11.99
CA GLN A 161 -12.64 0.19 -13.35
C GLN A 161 -11.17 -0.13 -13.65
N VAL A 162 -10.23 0.76 -13.27
CA VAL A 162 -8.79 0.53 -13.43
C VAL A 162 -8.32 -0.69 -12.64
N VAL A 163 -8.85 -0.91 -11.44
CA VAL A 163 -8.50 -2.09 -10.63
C VAL A 163 -9.06 -3.37 -11.26
N GLU A 164 -10.29 -3.35 -11.76
CA GLU A 164 -10.92 -4.49 -12.44
C GLU A 164 -10.20 -4.90 -13.72
N GLU A 165 -9.71 -3.94 -14.50
CA GLU A 165 -8.89 -4.20 -15.68
C GLU A 165 -7.55 -4.90 -15.35
N GLN A 166 -7.00 -4.64 -14.17
CA GLN A 166 -5.71 -5.16 -13.74
C GLN A 166 -5.80 -6.44 -12.92
N ASN A 167 -6.87 -6.60 -12.17
CA ASN A 167 -7.11 -7.72 -11.27
C ASN A 167 -8.53 -8.24 -11.50
N LYS A 168 -8.66 -9.56 -11.54
CA LYS A 168 -9.99 -10.18 -11.44
C LYS A 168 -10.46 -10.03 -9.99
N LEU A 169 -11.29 -9.03 -9.73
CA LEU A 169 -11.93 -8.88 -8.42
C LEU A 169 -12.93 -10.03 -8.19
N GLY A 170 -13.00 -10.50 -6.96
CA GLY A 170 -13.93 -11.55 -6.54
C GLY A 170 -15.38 -11.16 -6.75
N LYS A 171 -16.25 -12.17 -6.84
CA LYS A 171 -17.71 -12.03 -6.98
C LYS A 171 -18.44 -12.60 -5.77
N ASP A 172 -17.71 -12.99 -4.74
CA ASP A 172 -18.25 -13.70 -3.58
C ASP A 172 -18.92 -12.77 -2.55
N TYR A 173 -18.84 -11.47 -2.75
CA TYR A 173 -19.42 -10.43 -1.91
C TYR A 173 -20.09 -9.32 -2.75
N HIS A 174 -21.03 -8.60 -2.16
CA HIS A 174 -21.63 -7.43 -2.80
C HIS A 174 -20.66 -6.24 -2.78
N ARG A 175 -20.65 -5.46 -3.87
CA ARG A 175 -19.85 -4.25 -3.96
C ARG A 175 -20.70 -3.05 -4.36
N SER A 176 -20.61 -1.97 -3.58
CA SER A 176 -21.24 -0.69 -3.85
C SER A 176 -20.22 0.41 -3.98
N ILE A 177 -20.45 1.33 -4.90
CA ILE A 177 -19.55 2.43 -5.21
C ILE A 177 -20.28 3.74 -4.93
N PHE A 178 -19.65 4.60 -4.15
CA PHE A 178 -20.19 5.90 -3.76
C PHE A 178 -19.21 6.99 -4.18
N ARG A 179 -19.65 7.87 -5.04
CA ARG A 179 -18.90 9.06 -5.40
C ARG A 179 -19.14 10.15 -4.37
N GLY A 180 -18.09 10.61 -3.69
CA GLY A 180 -18.22 11.70 -2.72
C GLY A 180 -16.95 11.96 -1.92
N ASP A 181 -17.02 13.03 -1.16
CA ASP A 181 -16.02 13.39 -0.17
C ASP A 181 -16.41 12.83 1.18
N ILE A 182 -15.48 12.16 1.85
CA ILE A 182 -15.71 11.53 3.16
C ILE A 182 -16.08 12.53 4.26
N SER A 183 -15.75 13.81 4.08
CA SER A 183 -16.09 14.88 5.03
C SER A 183 -17.56 15.33 4.93
N HIS A 184 -18.28 14.91 3.88
CA HIS A 184 -19.68 15.28 3.68
C HIS A 184 -20.64 14.23 4.24
N PRO A 185 -21.54 14.61 5.15
CA PRO A 185 -22.53 13.68 5.77
C PRO A 185 -23.42 12.96 4.76
N GLN A 186 -23.64 13.53 3.57
CA GLN A 186 -24.50 12.93 2.57
C GLN A 186 -23.98 11.58 2.09
N VAL A 187 -22.67 11.45 1.83
CA VAL A 187 -22.10 10.17 1.36
C VAL A 187 -22.32 9.05 2.38
N TRP A 188 -22.24 9.37 3.67
CA TRP A 188 -22.46 8.40 4.75
C TRP A 188 -23.93 8.01 4.87
N ARG A 189 -24.86 8.93 4.64
CA ARG A 189 -26.30 8.63 4.54
C ARG A 189 -26.61 7.69 3.36
N ASP A 190 -25.91 7.85 2.25
CA ASP A 190 -26.10 6.98 1.10
C ASP A 190 -25.47 5.60 1.33
N VAL A 191 -24.33 5.50 1.97
CA VAL A 191 -23.74 4.23 2.42
C VAL A 191 -24.64 3.51 3.41
N SER A 192 -25.22 4.21 4.40
CA SER A 192 -26.10 3.60 5.41
C SER A 192 -27.41 3.04 4.88
N LYS A 193 -27.79 3.33 3.61
CA LYS A 193 -28.91 2.69 2.93
C LYS A 193 -28.58 1.28 2.44
N THR A 194 -27.30 0.95 2.29
CA THR A 194 -26.82 -0.33 1.74
C THR A 194 -26.09 -1.18 2.75
N ILE A 195 -25.41 -0.55 3.71
CA ILE A 195 -24.66 -1.20 4.78
C ILE A 195 -25.13 -0.64 6.12
N ASP A 196 -25.52 -1.49 7.04
CA ASP A 196 -25.81 -1.06 8.41
C ASP A 196 -24.49 -0.75 9.15
N LEU A 197 -24.22 0.54 9.31
CA LEU A 197 -23.02 1.01 10.02
C LEU A 197 -23.13 0.81 11.55
N GLY A 198 -24.28 0.44 12.08
CA GLY A 198 -24.51 0.24 13.51
C GLY A 198 -24.16 -1.15 14.04
N LEU A 199 -23.76 -2.07 13.17
CA LEU A 199 -23.41 -3.44 13.54
C LEU A 199 -21.94 -3.59 13.92
N ASP A 200 -21.63 -4.57 14.76
CA ASP A 200 -20.28 -4.90 15.21
C ASP A 200 -19.46 -5.65 14.14
N ASN A 201 -20.13 -6.27 13.16
CA ASN A 201 -19.50 -6.82 11.95
C ASN A 201 -19.29 -5.78 10.84
N THR A 202 -19.29 -4.49 11.15
CA THR A 202 -19.00 -3.42 10.18
C THR A 202 -17.69 -2.73 10.49
N VAL A 203 -16.81 -2.76 9.50
CA VAL A 203 -15.48 -2.13 9.54
C VAL A 203 -15.44 -0.92 8.60
N VAL A 204 -14.99 0.22 9.10
CA VAL A 204 -14.80 1.44 8.33
C VAL A 204 -13.31 1.81 8.29
N ILE A 205 -12.76 1.93 7.08
CA ILE A 205 -11.36 2.23 6.83
C ILE A 205 -11.26 3.58 6.13
N LEU A 206 -10.73 4.58 6.84
CA LEU A 206 -10.54 5.94 6.33
C LEU A 206 -9.10 6.11 5.87
N GLY A 207 -8.89 6.01 4.55
CA GLY A 207 -7.58 5.92 3.91
C GLY A 207 -7.28 7.02 2.88
N THR A 208 -7.91 8.21 2.99
CA THR A 208 -7.62 9.33 2.09
C THR A 208 -6.21 9.89 2.31
N GLY A 209 -5.76 10.77 1.39
CA GLY A 209 -4.50 11.50 1.53
C GLY A 209 -4.54 12.61 2.60
N ASN A 210 -5.71 12.95 3.13
CA ASN A 210 -5.91 13.99 4.13
C ASN A 210 -6.14 13.37 5.52
N GLU A 211 -5.12 13.37 6.35
CA GLU A 211 -5.17 12.79 7.70
C GLU A 211 -6.18 13.47 8.63
N ARG A 212 -6.30 14.79 8.50
CA ARG A 212 -7.23 15.58 9.33
C ARG A 212 -8.67 15.18 9.05
N ASP A 213 -9.00 15.01 7.75
CA ASP A 213 -10.34 14.58 7.36
C ASP A 213 -10.60 13.12 7.75
N ASN A 214 -9.58 12.25 7.62
CA ASN A 214 -9.67 10.87 8.10
C ASN A 214 -10.00 10.84 9.59
N LEU A 215 -9.23 11.54 10.42
CA LEU A 215 -9.41 11.55 11.88
C LEU A 215 -10.77 12.15 12.27
N ARG A 216 -11.13 13.33 11.72
CA ARG A 216 -12.39 14.01 12.01
C ARG A 216 -13.58 13.13 11.66
N THR A 217 -13.56 12.53 10.46
CA THR A 217 -14.62 11.64 10.00
C THR A 217 -14.69 10.35 10.84
N GLY A 218 -13.52 9.78 11.20
CA GLY A 218 -13.47 8.60 12.07
C GLY A 218 -14.08 8.84 13.45
N LEU A 219 -13.76 9.97 14.07
CA LEU A 219 -14.36 10.35 15.35
C LEU A 219 -15.87 10.54 15.23
N TRP A 220 -16.32 11.21 14.18
CA TRP A 220 -17.75 11.38 13.92
C TRP A 220 -18.47 10.05 13.73
N ILE A 221 -17.94 9.13 12.90
CA ILE A 221 -18.51 7.81 12.68
C ILE A 221 -18.58 7.02 13.99
N LYS A 222 -17.49 7.03 14.77
CA LYS A 222 -17.46 6.30 16.04
C LYS A 222 -18.47 6.84 17.06
N GLN A 223 -18.76 8.14 17.01
CA GLN A 223 -19.80 8.76 17.83
C GLN A 223 -21.21 8.36 17.38
N GLN A 224 -21.47 8.32 16.06
CA GLN A 224 -22.78 7.96 15.51
C GLN A 224 -23.03 6.45 15.57
N TYR A 225 -22.00 5.63 15.36
CA TYR A 225 -22.04 4.18 15.25
C TYR A 225 -21.01 3.53 16.20
N PRO A 226 -21.29 3.49 17.53
CA PRO A 226 -20.29 3.07 18.52
C PRO A 226 -19.78 1.63 18.34
N LYS A 227 -20.59 0.74 17.75
CA LYS A 227 -20.21 -0.66 17.52
C LYS A 227 -19.29 -0.84 16.33
N ALA A 228 -19.39 0.02 15.29
CA ALA A 228 -18.53 -0.08 14.12
C ALA A 228 -17.05 -0.03 14.51
N LEU A 229 -16.26 -0.88 13.88
CA LEU A 229 -14.79 -0.82 13.99
C LEU A 229 -14.25 0.20 13.00
N VAL A 230 -13.57 1.23 13.50
CA VAL A 230 -13.13 2.34 12.67
C VAL A 230 -11.61 2.46 12.69
N TYR A 231 -10.99 2.40 11.52
CA TYR A 231 -9.57 2.63 11.32
C TYR A 231 -9.32 3.91 10.53
N THR A 232 -8.37 4.69 10.97
CA THR A 232 -7.95 5.94 10.31
C THR A 232 -6.50 5.86 9.93
N ARG A 233 -6.19 6.15 8.66
CA ARG A 233 -4.81 6.26 8.22
C ARG A 233 -4.20 7.58 8.66
N SER A 234 -3.03 7.51 9.33
CA SER A 234 -2.11 8.62 9.53
C SER A 234 -0.79 8.36 8.81
N ASN A 235 -0.08 9.42 8.40
CA ASN A 235 1.26 9.35 7.82
C ASN A 235 2.33 9.78 8.84
N ASN A 236 1.90 10.33 9.99
CA ASN A 236 2.78 10.71 11.09
C ASN A 236 2.74 9.63 12.17
N VAL A 237 3.91 9.18 12.55
CA VAL A 237 4.16 8.26 13.67
C VAL A 237 4.68 9.07 14.84
#